data_ab3b1181a61cda5c0d22ffb457265190
#
_entry.id   ab3b1181a61cda5c0d22ffb457265190
#
_cell.length_a   1.000
_cell.length_b   1.000
_cell.length_c   1.000
_cell.angle_alpha   90.00
_cell.angle_beta   90.00
_cell.angle_gamma   90.00
#
_symmetry.space_group_name_H-M   'P 1'
#
loop_
_entity.id
_entity.type
_entity.pdbx_description
1 polymer ?
#
loop_
_entity_poly.entity_id
_entity_poly.type
_entity_poly.pdbx_seq_one_letter_code
_entity_poly.pdbx_strand_id
1 'polypeptide(L)'
;MRKTTILRVLFSCGLVLMPPLAAIASAQAQSSDDSRAAVEQVLRTQQEAWNHHDLDGFMAGYWNSAELTFFSGGKVTSGWQAALDRYRAKYEGPGNEMGKLEFSDLRVEMLGSDAAFVRGAFHLTMSDGKTPHGIFTLVFRRFPGGWKIVHDHTSVE
;
A
#
# COMPACT_ATOMS: atom_id res chain seq x y z
N MET A 1 35.01 52.16 49.11
CA MET A 1 34.13 52.38 47.95
C MET A 1 34.01 51.09 47.19
N ARG A 2 32.89 50.37 47.32
CA ARG A 2 32.59 49.08 46.58
C ARG A 2 31.74 49.45 45.39
N LYS A 3 32.21 49.15 44.17
CA LYS A 3 31.47 49.34 42.94
C LYS A 3 30.62 48.05 42.67
N THR A 4 29.30 48.23 42.77
CA THR A 4 28.35 47.15 42.45
C THR A 4 28.10 47.13 40.94
N THR A 5 28.56 46.09 40.26
CA THR A 5 28.30 45.86 38.82
C THR A 5 26.96 45.14 38.66
N ILE A 6 25.96 45.80 38.08
CA ILE A 6 24.64 45.25 37.77
C ILE A 6 24.73 44.51 36.41
N LEU A 7 24.65 43.19 36.44
CA LEU A 7 24.56 42.34 35.26
C LEU A 7 23.12 42.38 34.71
N ARG A 8 22.91 43.06 33.58
CA ARG A 8 21.62 43.04 32.86
C ARG A 8 21.51 41.75 32.04
N VAL A 9 20.68 40.81 32.48
CA VAL A 9 20.29 39.64 31.70
C VAL A 9 19.22 40.11 30.71
N LEU A 10 19.56 40.13 29.41
CA LEU A 10 18.63 40.37 28.33
C LEU A 10 17.88 39.04 28.05
N PHE A 11 16.63 38.96 28.48
CA PHE A 11 15.71 37.91 28.07
C PHE A 11 15.32 38.17 26.61
N SER A 12 15.91 37.43 25.67
CA SER A 12 15.45 37.39 24.28
C SER A 12 14.16 36.54 24.22
N CYS A 13 13.01 37.23 24.18
CA CYS A 13 11.72 36.59 23.96
C CYS A 13 11.63 36.21 22.47
N GLY A 14 12.00 34.98 22.12
CA GLY A 14 11.83 34.42 20.78
C GLY A 14 10.35 34.30 20.46
N LEU A 15 9.84 35.16 19.57
CA LEU A 15 8.48 35.05 19.05
C LEU A 15 8.39 33.77 18.17
N VAL A 16 7.83 32.70 18.71
CA VAL A 16 7.53 31.49 17.93
C VAL A 16 6.32 31.81 17.05
N LEU A 17 6.56 32.08 15.75
CA LEU A 17 5.49 32.22 14.77
C LEU A 17 4.85 30.82 14.55
N MET A 18 3.68 30.58 15.11
CA MET A 18 2.87 29.43 14.79
C MET A 18 2.26 29.64 13.39
N PRO A 19 2.35 28.63 12.50
CA PRO A 19 1.69 28.71 11.21
C PRO A 19 0.16 28.81 11.39
N PRO A 20 -0.57 29.50 10.50
CA PRO A 20 -2.02 29.60 10.59
C PRO A 20 -2.67 28.21 10.44
N LEU A 21 -3.74 27.94 11.19
CA LEU A 21 -4.47 26.66 11.22
C LEU A 21 -4.87 26.16 9.80
N ALA A 22 -5.20 27.11 8.90
CA ALA A 22 -5.53 26.81 7.51
C ALA A 22 -4.36 26.22 6.72
N ALA A 23 -3.12 26.64 6.99
CA ALA A 23 -1.93 26.09 6.33
C ALA A 23 -1.64 24.65 6.79
N ILE A 24 -1.89 24.34 8.06
CA ILE A 24 -1.73 22.99 8.60
C ILE A 24 -2.75 22.04 7.99
N ALA A 25 -4.02 22.45 7.89
CA ALA A 25 -5.08 21.64 7.29
C ALA A 25 -4.81 21.35 5.80
N SER A 26 -4.33 22.33 5.04
CA SER A 26 -3.97 22.15 3.63
C SER A 26 -2.79 21.19 3.44
N ALA A 27 -1.77 21.26 4.29
CA ALA A 27 -0.62 20.36 4.25
C ALA A 27 -1.00 18.91 4.60
N GLN A 28 -1.94 18.71 5.54
CA GLN A 28 -2.44 17.39 5.89
C GLN A 28 -3.29 16.77 4.78
N ALA A 29 -4.15 17.55 4.12
CA ALA A 29 -4.94 17.11 2.98
C ALA A 29 -4.04 16.68 1.82
N GLN A 30 -3.04 17.50 1.47
CA GLN A 30 -2.06 17.19 0.42
C GLN A 30 -1.29 15.89 0.73
N SER A 31 -0.80 15.72 1.97
CA SER A 31 -0.09 14.51 2.40
C SER A 31 -0.96 13.26 2.33
N SER A 32 -2.29 13.38 2.58
CA SER A 32 -3.25 12.30 2.45
C SER A 32 -3.46 11.91 0.99
N ASP A 33 -3.56 12.89 0.09
CA ASP A 33 -3.75 12.66 -1.35
C ASP A 33 -2.50 12.04 -1.98
N ASP A 34 -1.30 12.50 -1.60
CA ASP A 34 -0.03 11.91 -2.03
C ASP A 34 0.10 10.45 -1.58
N SER A 35 -0.32 10.15 -0.34
CA SER A 35 -0.32 8.80 0.20
C SER A 35 -1.32 7.88 -0.52
N ARG A 36 -2.51 8.39 -0.84
CA ARG A 36 -3.51 7.67 -1.64
C ARG A 36 -2.98 7.35 -3.03
N ALA A 37 -2.41 8.32 -3.72
CA ALA A 37 -1.80 8.14 -5.04
C ALA A 37 -0.67 7.11 -5.01
N ALA A 38 0.13 7.08 -3.94
CA ALA A 38 1.20 6.09 -3.76
C ALA A 38 0.66 4.66 -3.56
N VAL A 39 -0.44 4.49 -2.81
CA VAL A 39 -1.12 3.18 -2.66
C VAL A 39 -1.68 2.70 -4.00
N GLU A 40 -2.36 3.58 -4.75
CA GLU A 40 -2.87 3.25 -6.08
C GLU A 40 -1.74 2.90 -7.06
N GLN A 41 -0.58 3.56 -6.93
CA GLN A 41 0.58 3.26 -7.78
C GLN A 41 1.10 1.83 -7.54
N VAL A 42 1.08 1.32 -6.30
CA VAL A 42 1.44 -0.09 -6.03
C VAL A 42 0.55 -1.04 -6.84
N LEU A 43 -0.77 -0.80 -6.86
CA LEU A 43 -1.70 -1.65 -7.61
C LEU A 43 -1.49 -1.54 -9.13
N ARG A 44 -1.24 -0.35 -9.65
CA ARG A 44 -0.90 -0.18 -11.08
C ARG A 44 0.37 -0.95 -11.44
N THR A 45 1.41 -0.83 -10.63
CA THR A 45 2.67 -1.56 -10.84
C THR A 45 2.47 -3.07 -10.76
N GLN A 46 1.63 -3.56 -9.83
CA GLN A 46 1.28 -4.98 -9.76
C GLN A 46 0.55 -5.45 -11.03
N GLN A 47 -0.43 -4.70 -11.53
CA GLN A 47 -1.14 -5.03 -12.75
C GLN A 47 -0.21 -5.05 -13.97
N GLU A 48 0.69 -4.09 -14.07
CA GLU A 48 1.72 -4.03 -15.13
C GLU A 48 2.66 -5.26 -15.06
N ALA A 49 3.21 -5.57 -13.88
CA ALA A 49 4.08 -6.73 -13.68
C ALA A 49 3.36 -8.03 -14.06
N TRP A 50 2.13 -8.22 -13.59
CA TRP A 50 1.29 -9.38 -13.97
C TRP A 50 1.14 -9.50 -15.49
N ASN A 51 0.80 -8.42 -16.16
CA ASN A 51 0.57 -8.39 -17.60
C ASN A 51 1.85 -8.58 -18.44
N HIS A 52 3.03 -8.45 -17.81
CA HIS A 52 4.33 -8.82 -18.37
C HIS A 52 4.80 -10.22 -17.93
N HIS A 53 3.94 -10.99 -17.25
CA HIS A 53 4.23 -12.30 -16.68
C HIS A 53 5.38 -12.27 -15.66
N ASP A 54 5.57 -11.15 -14.99
CA ASP A 54 6.54 -10.94 -13.92
C ASP A 54 5.85 -11.13 -12.55
N LEU A 55 5.79 -12.39 -12.11
CA LEU A 55 5.16 -12.74 -10.83
C LEU A 55 5.96 -12.20 -9.64
N ASP A 56 7.27 -12.13 -9.73
CA ASP A 56 8.11 -11.57 -8.67
C ASP A 56 7.87 -10.04 -8.54
N GLY A 57 7.73 -9.33 -9.67
CA GLY A 57 7.33 -7.92 -9.71
C GLY A 57 5.93 -7.69 -9.13
N PHE A 58 4.95 -8.58 -9.44
CA PHE A 58 3.64 -8.55 -8.81
C PHE A 58 3.73 -8.72 -7.29
N MET A 59 4.50 -9.70 -6.82
CA MET A 59 4.70 -9.99 -5.40
C MET A 59 5.52 -8.92 -4.66
N ALA A 60 6.26 -8.07 -5.37
CA ALA A 60 6.95 -6.92 -4.78
C ALA A 60 5.99 -5.89 -4.17
N GLY A 61 4.72 -5.87 -4.56
CA GLY A 61 3.67 -5.06 -3.92
C GLY A 61 3.31 -5.52 -2.51
N TYR A 62 3.58 -6.78 -2.18
CA TYR A 62 3.31 -7.35 -0.86
C TYR A 62 4.50 -7.18 0.09
N TRP A 63 4.18 -7.11 1.38
CA TRP A 63 5.18 -7.06 2.44
C TRP A 63 5.94 -8.40 2.53
N ASN A 64 7.23 -8.39 2.30
CA ASN A 64 8.07 -9.59 2.42
C ASN A 64 8.31 -9.91 3.89
N SER A 65 7.35 -10.62 4.49
CA SER A 65 7.36 -11.01 5.90
C SER A 65 6.62 -12.33 6.10
N ALA A 66 6.99 -13.05 7.16
CA ALA A 66 6.24 -14.23 7.62
C ALA A 66 4.83 -13.86 8.14
N GLU A 67 4.59 -12.59 8.46
CA GLU A 67 3.30 -12.10 8.98
C GLU A 67 2.32 -11.63 7.89
N LEU A 68 2.73 -11.62 6.62
CA LEU A 68 1.80 -11.40 5.52
C LEU A 68 0.66 -12.42 5.59
N THR A 69 -0.58 -11.98 5.43
CA THR A 69 -1.74 -12.88 5.35
C THR A 69 -2.47 -12.74 4.02
N PHE A 70 -2.82 -13.89 3.43
CA PHE A 70 -3.60 -13.96 2.20
C PHE A 70 -4.74 -14.95 2.35
N PHE A 71 -5.98 -14.46 2.28
CA PHE A 71 -7.21 -15.25 2.42
C PHE A 71 -7.88 -15.38 1.05
N SER A 72 -8.11 -16.61 0.63
CA SER A 72 -8.83 -16.86 -0.63
C SER A 72 -9.36 -18.28 -0.70
N GLY A 73 -10.61 -18.44 -1.17
CA GLY A 73 -11.25 -19.76 -1.35
C GLY A 73 -11.35 -20.54 -0.03
N GLY A 74 -11.63 -19.87 1.09
CA GLY A 74 -11.73 -20.50 2.41
C GLY A 74 -10.38 -20.94 2.99
N LYS A 75 -9.25 -20.58 2.38
CA LYS A 75 -7.89 -20.90 2.85
C LYS A 75 -7.18 -19.67 3.32
N VAL A 76 -6.41 -19.82 4.40
CA VAL A 76 -5.47 -18.83 4.91
C VAL A 76 -4.06 -19.26 4.48
N THR A 77 -3.33 -18.32 3.87
CA THR A 77 -1.91 -18.46 3.57
C THR A 77 -1.18 -17.41 4.37
N SER A 78 -0.22 -17.82 5.18
CA SER A 78 0.62 -16.92 6.01
C SER A 78 2.04 -16.92 5.49
N GLY A 79 2.61 -15.72 5.37
CA GLY A 79 3.96 -15.47 4.89
C GLY A 79 4.06 -15.22 3.40
N TRP A 80 4.96 -14.30 3.06
CA TRP A 80 5.21 -13.87 1.68
C TRP A 80 5.66 -15.01 0.78
N GLN A 81 6.58 -15.86 1.25
CA GLN A 81 7.07 -16.99 0.46
C GLN A 81 5.94 -17.99 0.14
N ALA A 82 5.11 -18.31 1.15
CA ALA A 82 3.98 -19.22 0.95
C ALA A 82 2.94 -18.65 -0.03
N ALA A 83 2.72 -17.32 -0.01
CA ALA A 83 1.87 -16.65 -0.98
C ALA A 83 2.47 -16.73 -2.39
N LEU A 84 3.76 -16.46 -2.57
CA LEU A 84 4.47 -16.61 -3.86
C LEU A 84 4.39 -18.04 -4.38
N ASP A 85 4.67 -19.04 -3.55
CA ASP A 85 4.63 -20.45 -3.94
C ASP A 85 3.22 -20.87 -4.41
N ARG A 86 2.18 -20.33 -3.74
CA ARG A 86 0.79 -20.55 -4.14
C ARG A 86 0.48 -19.92 -5.51
N TYR A 87 0.97 -18.71 -5.79
CA TYR A 87 0.82 -18.05 -7.08
C TYR A 87 1.57 -18.81 -8.18
N ARG A 88 2.82 -19.23 -7.94
CA ARG A 88 3.60 -20.03 -8.88
C ARG A 88 2.91 -21.34 -9.23
N ALA A 89 2.45 -22.07 -8.22
CA ALA A 89 1.74 -23.33 -8.44
C ALA A 89 0.46 -23.15 -9.28
N LYS A 90 -0.23 -22.01 -9.13
CA LYS A 90 -1.49 -21.75 -9.84
C LYS A 90 -1.29 -21.22 -11.25
N TYR A 91 -0.23 -20.43 -11.50
CA TYR A 91 -0.11 -19.64 -12.74
C TYR A 91 1.13 -19.94 -13.57
N GLU A 92 2.19 -20.53 -12.99
CA GLU A 92 3.43 -20.86 -13.70
C GLU A 92 3.62 -22.38 -13.90
N GLY A 93 2.68 -23.21 -13.42
CA GLY A 93 2.74 -24.66 -13.61
C GLY A 93 2.51 -25.08 -15.08
N PRO A 94 2.90 -26.30 -15.47
CA PRO A 94 2.70 -26.79 -16.83
C PRO A 94 1.23 -26.71 -17.25
N GLY A 95 0.96 -26.03 -18.37
CA GLY A 95 -0.40 -25.82 -18.89
C GLY A 95 -1.19 -24.71 -18.20
N ASN A 96 -0.59 -24.01 -17.24
CA ASN A 96 -1.19 -22.85 -16.60
C ASN A 96 -0.75 -21.55 -17.30
N GLU A 97 -1.51 -20.49 -17.10
CA GLU A 97 -1.20 -19.16 -17.62
C GLU A 97 -1.65 -18.09 -16.63
N MET A 98 -1.02 -16.93 -16.67
CA MET A 98 -1.39 -15.80 -15.84
C MET A 98 -2.63 -15.05 -16.37
N GLY A 99 -2.85 -15.07 -17.69
CA GLY A 99 -3.87 -14.25 -18.33
C GLY A 99 -3.57 -12.75 -18.24
N LYS A 100 -4.50 -11.93 -18.73
CA LYS A 100 -4.41 -10.47 -18.64
C LYS A 100 -5.22 -9.97 -17.44
N LEU A 101 -4.57 -9.28 -16.52
CA LEU A 101 -5.17 -8.72 -15.31
C LEU A 101 -5.64 -7.28 -15.55
N GLU A 102 -6.83 -6.98 -15.05
CA GLU A 102 -7.37 -5.64 -14.90
C GLU A 102 -7.95 -5.48 -13.49
N PHE A 103 -7.53 -4.41 -12.78
CA PHE A 103 -8.17 -3.98 -11.55
C PHE A 103 -9.21 -2.90 -11.84
N SER A 104 -10.38 -2.99 -11.20
CA SER A 104 -11.47 -2.02 -11.33
C SER A 104 -12.09 -1.66 -9.99
N ASP A 105 -12.94 -0.63 -9.99
CA ASP A 105 -13.71 -0.19 -8.83
C ASP A 105 -12.87 0.10 -7.57
N LEU A 106 -11.63 0.56 -7.77
CA LEU A 106 -10.70 0.84 -6.69
C LEU A 106 -11.21 1.93 -5.76
N ARG A 107 -11.26 1.65 -4.47
CA ARG A 107 -11.60 2.57 -3.40
C ARG A 107 -10.51 2.52 -2.35
N VAL A 108 -9.72 3.58 -2.26
CA VAL A 108 -8.65 3.72 -1.27
C VAL A 108 -9.14 4.60 -0.12
N GLU A 109 -9.13 4.08 1.08
CA GLU A 109 -9.46 4.77 2.32
C GLU A 109 -8.21 4.84 3.19
N MET A 110 -7.75 6.07 3.49
CA MET A 110 -6.61 6.27 4.37
C MET A 110 -7.04 6.08 5.83
N LEU A 111 -6.36 5.22 6.57
CA LEU A 111 -6.60 4.94 7.99
C LEU A 111 -5.56 5.62 8.89
N GLY A 112 -5.09 6.78 8.48
CA GLY A 112 -4.03 7.55 9.12
C GLY A 112 -2.89 7.81 8.14
N SER A 113 -1.70 8.12 8.67
CA SER A 113 -0.51 8.49 7.89
C SER A 113 0.28 7.28 7.35
N ASP A 114 0.04 6.09 7.89
CA ASP A 114 0.86 4.88 7.66
C ASP A 114 0.05 3.61 7.36
N ALA A 115 -1.28 3.72 7.27
CA ALA A 115 -2.17 2.62 6.92
C ALA A 115 -3.25 3.05 5.92
N ALA A 116 -3.65 2.12 5.05
CA ALA A 116 -4.77 2.30 4.13
C ALA A 116 -5.55 0.99 3.97
N PHE A 117 -6.85 1.13 3.74
CA PHE A 117 -7.75 0.05 3.37
C PHE A 117 -8.18 0.24 1.92
N VAL A 118 -8.07 -0.82 1.12
CA VAL A 118 -8.45 -0.79 -0.29
C VAL A 118 -9.51 -1.85 -0.56
N ARG A 119 -10.50 -1.48 -1.32
CA ARG A 119 -11.51 -2.38 -1.92
C ARG A 119 -11.43 -2.26 -3.42
N GLY A 120 -11.65 -3.35 -4.12
CA GLY A 120 -11.65 -3.35 -5.57
C GLY A 120 -12.14 -4.67 -6.15
N ALA A 121 -12.15 -4.73 -7.46
CA ALA A 121 -12.42 -5.93 -8.23
C ALA A 121 -11.22 -6.25 -9.13
N PHE A 122 -11.08 -7.54 -9.48
CA PHE A 122 -10.14 -8.00 -10.47
C PHE A 122 -10.84 -8.77 -11.56
N HIS A 123 -10.33 -8.67 -12.77
CA HIS A 123 -10.74 -9.46 -13.93
C HIS A 123 -9.49 -10.04 -14.57
N LEU A 124 -9.54 -11.34 -14.87
CA LEU A 124 -8.53 -12.01 -15.69
C LEU A 124 -9.15 -12.39 -17.04
N THR A 125 -8.47 -12.10 -18.13
CA THR A 125 -8.83 -12.60 -19.45
C THR A 125 -7.82 -13.68 -19.84
N MET A 126 -8.30 -14.92 -19.97
CA MET A 126 -7.48 -16.07 -20.31
C MET A 126 -7.44 -16.30 -21.82
N SER A 127 -6.41 -17.00 -22.33
CA SER A 127 -6.26 -17.31 -23.76
C SER A 127 -7.39 -18.18 -24.31
N ASP A 128 -8.00 -19.01 -23.47
CA ASP A 128 -9.14 -19.88 -23.80
C ASP A 128 -10.51 -19.15 -23.75
N GLY A 129 -10.50 -17.84 -23.50
CA GLY A 129 -11.68 -16.98 -23.41
C GLY A 129 -12.39 -16.98 -22.06
N LYS A 130 -11.92 -17.74 -21.07
CA LYS A 130 -12.43 -17.65 -19.71
C LYS A 130 -12.07 -16.28 -19.09
N THR A 131 -12.95 -15.81 -18.22
CA THR A 131 -12.79 -14.53 -17.53
C THR A 131 -12.98 -14.67 -16.02
N PRO A 132 -12.04 -15.35 -15.30
CA PRO A 132 -12.09 -15.40 -13.85
C PRO A 132 -12.10 -13.98 -13.28
N HIS A 133 -12.99 -13.71 -12.33
CA HIS A 133 -13.11 -12.39 -11.71
C HIS A 133 -13.49 -12.53 -10.24
N GLY A 134 -13.50 -11.42 -9.54
CA GLY A 134 -13.91 -11.35 -8.15
C GLY A 134 -13.59 -10.02 -7.51
N ILE A 135 -13.80 -9.98 -6.20
CA ILE A 135 -13.57 -8.79 -5.39
C ILE A 135 -12.47 -9.04 -4.38
N PHE A 136 -11.83 -7.95 -3.95
CA PHE A 136 -10.80 -8.03 -2.92
C PHE A 136 -10.88 -6.88 -1.91
N THR A 137 -10.32 -7.14 -0.75
CA THR A 137 -10.00 -6.13 0.25
C THR A 137 -8.54 -6.27 0.65
N LEU A 138 -7.82 -5.15 0.72
CA LEU A 138 -6.41 -5.11 1.06
C LEU A 138 -6.18 -4.15 2.22
N VAL A 139 -5.27 -4.53 3.12
CA VAL A 139 -4.70 -3.61 4.10
C VAL A 139 -3.28 -3.29 3.67
N PHE A 140 -3.00 -2.01 3.54
CA PHE A 140 -1.67 -1.48 3.27
C PHE A 140 -1.05 -0.89 4.53
N ARG A 141 0.27 -1.01 4.64
CA ARG A 141 1.09 -0.26 5.60
C ARG A 141 2.22 0.44 4.89
N ARG A 142 2.61 1.59 5.45
CA ARG A 142 3.76 2.36 4.98
C ARG A 142 5.01 1.91 5.71
N PHE A 143 6.05 1.58 4.94
CA PHE A 143 7.39 1.21 5.41
C PHE A 143 8.42 2.20 4.85
N PRO A 144 9.70 2.18 5.31
CA PRO A 144 10.76 3.01 4.73
C PRO A 144 10.93 2.82 3.22
N GLY A 145 10.63 1.62 2.69
CA GLY A 145 10.66 1.28 1.25
C GLY A 145 9.35 1.54 0.50
N GLY A 146 8.38 2.27 1.10
CA GLY A 146 7.09 2.59 0.48
C GLY A 146 5.91 1.78 1.04
N TRP A 147 4.78 1.89 0.36
CA TRP A 147 3.55 1.19 0.74
C TRP A 147 3.59 -0.27 0.33
N LYS A 148 3.14 -1.18 1.21
CA LYS A 148 3.06 -2.63 0.97
C LYS A 148 1.74 -3.19 1.47
N ILE A 149 1.21 -4.19 0.75
CA ILE A 149 0.07 -4.99 1.18
C ILE A 149 0.52 -5.90 2.31
N VAL A 150 -0.12 -5.82 3.47
CA VAL A 150 0.13 -6.67 4.65
C VAL A 150 -0.96 -7.71 4.86
N HIS A 151 -2.13 -7.48 4.28
CA HIS A 151 -3.24 -8.42 4.28
C HIS A 151 -4.00 -8.33 2.94
N ASP A 152 -4.38 -9.48 2.41
CA ASP A 152 -5.20 -9.63 1.23
C ASP A 152 -6.34 -10.61 1.52
N HIS A 153 -7.56 -10.23 1.20
CA HIS A 153 -8.70 -11.12 1.17
C HIS A 153 -9.38 -11.02 -0.19
N THR A 154 -9.28 -12.09 -0.96
CA THR A 154 -9.82 -12.19 -2.32
C THR A 154 -10.88 -13.26 -2.41
N SER A 155 -12.09 -12.88 -2.84
CA SER A 155 -13.18 -13.78 -3.26
C SER A 155 -13.19 -13.90 -4.78
N VAL A 156 -13.26 -15.13 -5.28
CA VAL A 156 -13.34 -15.46 -6.71
C VAL A 156 -14.74 -15.98 -7.00
N GLU A 157 -15.34 -15.49 -8.07
CA GLU A 157 -16.61 -16.00 -8.62
C GLU A 157 -16.37 -16.96 -9.78
#